data_c2d0d8b4ea4ba0fc85b02976f9fe0121
#
_entry.id   c2d0d8b4ea4ba0fc85b02976f9fe0121
#
_cell.length_a   1.000
_cell.length_b   1.000
_cell.length_c   1.000
_cell.angle_alpha   90.00
_cell.angle_beta   90.00
_cell.angle_gamma   90.00
#
_symmetry.space_group_name_H-M   'P 1'
#
loop_
_entity.id
_entity.type
_entity.pdbx_description
1 polymer ?
#
loop_
_entity_poly.entity_id
_entity_poly.type
_entity_poly.pdbx_seq_one_letter_code
_entity_poly.pdbx_strand_id
1 'polypeptide(L)'
;MSFSFENVKSLGGNLWKTAPVDERKAELISQSCNLPLLVAEILASRGIAPQDVSNFIEPKLQNLLPDPSVMKDMSKAAAKIAEAVISGRKIAIIGDYDVDGATSSSVLRLFLESVGCEPLVHIPEREEGYGPSTAAFDEFAAQGADFVITVDCGTTAFNIFDYAKEKGFEVIVLDHHEAETRLPDVYAVVNPKRLDESDEYPYLKYMAAVGVVFVAIVAVNRELRERGFYQTHPEPSLIQWLDLVALGTVCDVVPLLGLNRAFVRQGLKIMAQRRNVGLRALIDKAAINEAPGAFHLGFVLGPRINACGRVGEAALGNRLLCIKDDFQASILADKLNEFNAQRKEIEGYVLEKAIEMLEGTPQEYPIAFVAGNDWHQGVIGIVAGKLKERYNLPAFVMSVESDEVKGSARSVPGVDLGALIIAAKEKGVITKGGGHTMAAGFSLEEDKIEEFRQFVGEYVRAQIGHEAITPVIEVDGVLDLAGADQSLMDKLELLEPYGAGNSEPKLVLQRVRVSKARIFGSKP
;
A
#
# COMPACT_ATOMS: atom_id res chain seq x y z
N MET A 1 -0.75 27.49 36.18
CA MET A 1 -1.77 26.46 35.89
C MET A 1 -1.51 26.00 34.46
N SER A 2 -0.95 24.82 34.26
CA SER A 2 -0.85 24.21 32.93
C SER A 2 -2.28 23.90 32.48
N PHE A 3 -2.73 24.52 31.44
CA PHE A 3 -4.02 24.19 30.80
C PHE A 3 -3.84 22.84 30.13
N SER A 4 -4.36 21.77 30.72
CA SER A 4 -4.38 20.46 30.08
C SER A 4 -5.48 20.49 29.01
N PHE A 5 -5.13 20.30 27.75
CA PHE A 5 -6.10 20.10 26.66
C PHE A 5 -6.49 18.60 26.54
N GLU A 6 -5.90 17.75 27.36
CA GLU A 6 -6.19 16.32 27.38
C GLU A 6 -7.65 16.06 27.76
N ASN A 7 -8.26 15.16 27.02
CA ASN A 7 -9.67 14.79 27.16
C ASN A 7 -10.67 15.91 26.88
N VAL A 8 -10.26 16.99 26.21
CA VAL A 8 -11.14 18.06 25.74
C VAL A 8 -11.65 17.69 24.34
N LYS A 9 -12.98 17.77 24.14
CA LYS A 9 -13.56 17.62 22.81
C LYS A 9 -13.29 18.88 21.99
N SER A 10 -12.79 18.68 20.77
CA SER A 10 -12.65 19.73 19.75
C SER A 10 -14.02 20.25 19.30
N LEU A 11 -14.07 21.37 18.60
CA LEU A 11 -15.30 21.87 17.96
C LEU A 11 -15.90 20.85 16.96
N GLY A 12 -15.06 20.00 16.35
CA GLY A 12 -15.50 18.92 15.48
C GLY A 12 -15.85 17.61 16.22
N GLY A 13 -15.94 17.62 17.56
CA GLY A 13 -16.33 16.45 18.37
C GLY A 13 -15.21 15.45 18.67
N ASN A 14 -14.00 15.66 18.16
CA ASN A 14 -12.86 14.76 18.40
C ASN A 14 -12.26 14.97 19.79
N LEU A 15 -11.82 13.90 20.41
CA LEU A 15 -11.10 13.94 21.68
C LEU A 15 -9.60 14.17 21.41
N TRP A 16 -9.02 15.16 22.08
CA TRP A 16 -7.58 15.43 21.96
C TRP A 16 -6.83 14.61 22.99
N LYS A 17 -5.78 13.92 22.53
CA LYS A 17 -4.84 13.16 23.39
C LYS A 17 -3.41 13.49 22.99
N THR A 18 -2.52 13.56 23.98
CA THR A 18 -1.09 13.66 23.74
C THR A 18 -0.53 12.28 23.46
N ALA A 19 0.34 12.17 22.45
CA ALA A 19 1.11 10.94 22.22
C ALA A 19 1.92 10.60 23.47
N PRO A 20 1.97 9.35 23.91
CA PRO A 20 2.78 8.95 25.06
C PRO A 20 4.28 9.11 24.74
N VAL A 21 5.00 9.82 25.60
CA VAL A 21 6.43 10.10 25.45
C VAL A 21 7.20 9.56 26.64
N ASP A 22 8.27 8.81 26.38
CA ASP A 22 9.32 8.52 27.36
C ASP A 22 10.26 9.73 27.46
N GLU A 23 10.04 10.57 28.50
CA GLU A 23 10.80 11.81 28.72
C GLU A 23 12.31 11.57 28.80
N ARG A 24 12.76 10.49 29.47
CA ARG A 24 14.18 10.18 29.60
C ARG A 24 14.81 9.83 28.23
N LYS A 25 14.06 9.09 27.43
CA LYS A 25 14.47 8.74 26.07
C LYS A 25 14.55 9.98 25.18
N ALA A 26 13.56 10.88 25.30
CA ALA A 26 13.54 12.15 24.58
C ALA A 26 14.73 13.05 24.94
N GLU A 27 15.03 13.19 26.23
CA GLU A 27 16.21 13.94 26.70
C GLU A 27 17.53 13.36 26.18
N LEU A 28 17.69 12.02 26.20
CA LEU A 28 18.87 11.34 25.65
C LEU A 28 19.01 11.61 24.14
N ILE A 29 17.91 11.51 23.37
CA ILE A 29 17.92 11.83 21.94
C ILE A 29 18.31 13.29 21.72
N SER A 30 17.68 14.21 22.45
CA SER A 30 17.96 15.65 22.33
C SER A 30 19.45 15.97 22.54
N GLN A 31 20.04 15.41 23.61
CA GLN A 31 21.43 15.67 23.96
C GLN A 31 22.41 14.98 23.01
N SER A 32 22.19 13.69 22.70
CA SER A 32 23.13 12.90 21.89
C SER A 32 23.10 13.26 20.41
N CYS A 33 21.94 13.70 19.88
CA CYS A 33 21.77 14.02 18.47
C CYS A 33 21.70 15.53 18.17
N ASN A 34 21.81 16.38 19.20
CA ASN A 34 21.71 17.85 19.07
C ASN A 34 20.41 18.28 18.36
N LEU A 35 19.27 17.71 18.81
CA LEU A 35 17.94 18.01 18.30
C LEU A 35 17.15 18.83 19.32
N PRO A 36 16.24 19.74 18.90
CA PRO A 36 15.27 20.35 19.78
C PRO A 36 14.48 19.29 20.56
N LEU A 37 14.17 19.56 21.83
CA LEU A 37 13.47 18.60 22.70
C LEU A 37 12.15 18.12 22.09
N LEU A 38 11.35 19.02 21.49
CA LEU A 38 10.11 18.68 20.81
C LEU A 38 10.31 17.64 19.68
N VAL A 39 11.38 17.78 18.86
CA VAL A 39 11.70 16.81 17.80
C VAL A 39 12.14 15.48 18.41
N ALA A 40 12.86 15.51 19.52
CA ALA A 40 13.28 14.33 20.25
C ALA A 40 12.09 13.60 20.92
N GLU A 41 11.11 14.35 21.43
CA GLU A 41 9.84 13.81 21.96
C GLU A 41 9.04 13.09 20.88
N ILE A 42 8.94 13.68 19.68
CA ILE A 42 8.30 13.05 18.52
C ILE A 42 9.01 11.75 18.14
N LEU A 43 10.33 11.71 18.11
CA LEU A 43 11.09 10.49 17.83
C LEU A 43 10.89 9.43 18.93
N ALA A 44 10.92 9.84 20.19
CA ALA A 44 10.72 8.95 21.33
C ALA A 44 9.32 8.34 21.35
N SER A 45 8.26 9.13 21.07
CA SER A 45 6.86 8.66 20.99
C SER A 45 6.67 7.63 19.87
N ARG A 46 7.43 7.75 18.77
CA ARG A 46 7.46 6.78 17.66
C ARG A 46 8.30 5.54 17.94
N GLY A 47 8.82 5.39 19.14
CA GLY A 47 9.61 4.24 19.54
C GLY A 47 11.08 4.26 19.08
N ILE A 48 11.54 5.31 18.37
CA ILE A 48 12.92 5.38 17.84
C ILE A 48 13.91 5.44 19.00
N ALA A 49 14.85 4.51 19.06
CA ALA A 49 15.88 4.49 20.11
C ALA A 49 16.99 5.51 19.79
N PRO A 50 17.70 6.06 20.80
CA PRO A 50 18.75 7.07 20.59
C PRO A 50 19.82 6.67 19.57
N GLN A 51 20.23 5.39 19.56
CA GLN A 51 21.21 4.86 18.61
C GLN A 51 20.68 4.76 17.17
N ASP A 52 19.36 4.71 16.98
CA ASP A 52 18.72 4.54 15.67
C ASP A 52 18.33 5.86 15.01
N VAL A 53 18.42 6.99 15.74
CA VAL A 53 18.04 8.33 15.25
C VAL A 53 18.82 8.70 13.98
N SER A 54 20.10 8.41 13.92
CA SER A 54 20.93 8.70 12.74
C SER A 54 20.43 7.94 11.50
N ASN A 55 20.10 6.66 11.63
CA ASN A 55 19.55 5.84 10.55
C ASN A 55 18.09 6.23 10.22
N PHE A 56 17.35 6.77 11.18
CA PHE A 56 16.00 7.27 10.92
C PHE A 56 16.01 8.57 10.13
N ILE A 57 16.87 9.53 10.50
CA ILE A 57 17.02 10.83 9.83
C ILE A 57 17.68 10.67 8.46
N GLU A 58 18.73 9.87 8.36
CA GLU A 58 19.47 9.63 7.13
C GLU A 58 19.56 8.13 6.82
N PRO A 59 18.45 7.49 6.40
CA PRO A 59 18.43 6.07 6.14
C PRO A 59 19.22 5.75 4.86
N LYS A 60 20.34 5.05 5.02
CA LYS A 60 21.18 4.58 3.92
C LYS A 60 20.90 3.10 3.66
N LEU A 61 20.66 2.73 2.41
CA LEU A 61 20.46 1.32 2.03
C LEU A 61 21.62 0.44 2.46
N GLN A 62 22.85 0.96 2.34
CA GLN A 62 24.06 0.25 2.77
C GLN A 62 24.03 -0.20 4.23
N ASN A 63 23.33 0.52 5.10
CA ASN A 63 23.24 0.24 6.53
C ASN A 63 22.01 -0.62 6.89
N LEU A 64 20.96 -0.57 6.08
CA LEU A 64 19.64 -1.09 6.42
C LEU A 64 19.22 -2.29 5.58
N LEU A 65 19.82 -2.48 4.39
CA LEU A 65 19.57 -3.64 3.56
C LEU A 65 20.40 -4.82 4.11
N PRO A 66 19.76 -5.85 4.66
CA PRO A 66 20.48 -7.04 5.12
C PRO A 66 20.96 -7.86 3.92
N ASP A 67 21.78 -8.87 4.17
CA ASP A 67 22.07 -9.87 3.15
C ASP A 67 20.74 -10.51 2.70
N PRO A 68 20.43 -10.53 1.41
CA PRO A 68 19.17 -11.12 0.93
C PRO A 68 18.93 -12.57 1.37
N SER A 69 19.99 -13.33 1.64
CA SER A 69 19.91 -14.74 2.06
C SER A 69 19.26 -14.95 3.43
N VAL A 70 19.06 -13.88 4.23
CA VAL A 70 18.33 -13.95 5.51
C VAL A 70 16.85 -14.29 5.33
N MET A 71 16.27 -13.99 4.15
CA MET A 71 14.90 -14.34 3.82
C MET A 71 14.82 -15.79 3.32
N LYS A 72 13.85 -16.53 3.83
CA LYS A 72 13.61 -17.92 3.40
C LYS A 72 13.40 -18.02 1.90
N ASP A 73 13.94 -19.05 1.31
CA ASP A 73 13.91 -19.36 -0.13
C ASP A 73 14.58 -18.31 -1.06
N MET A 74 15.07 -17.16 -0.54
CA MET A 74 15.64 -16.09 -1.36
C MET A 74 16.86 -16.59 -2.17
N SER A 75 17.81 -17.27 -1.54
CA SER A 75 18.99 -17.80 -2.23
C SER A 75 18.60 -18.83 -3.29
N LYS A 76 17.60 -19.68 -2.99
CA LYS A 76 17.07 -20.68 -3.92
C LYS A 76 16.39 -20.02 -5.13
N ALA A 77 15.58 -18.99 -4.88
CA ALA A 77 14.93 -18.21 -5.92
C ALA A 77 15.96 -17.48 -6.81
N ALA A 78 16.91 -16.78 -6.19
CA ALA A 78 17.94 -16.03 -6.90
C ALA A 78 18.80 -16.93 -7.79
N ALA A 79 19.24 -18.08 -7.28
CA ALA A 79 20.03 -19.04 -8.05
C ALA A 79 19.26 -19.57 -9.28
N LYS A 80 17.94 -19.82 -9.13
CA LYS A 80 17.09 -20.32 -10.22
C LYS A 80 16.81 -19.26 -11.27
N ILE A 81 16.53 -18.01 -10.85
CA ILE A 81 16.33 -16.89 -11.79
C ILE A 81 17.64 -16.63 -12.56
N ALA A 82 18.79 -16.62 -11.87
CA ALA A 82 20.09 -16.47 -12.54
C ALA A 82 20.38 -17.59 -13.53
N GLU A 83 20.05 -18.85 -13.21
CA GLU A 83 20.14 -19.99 -14.13
C GLU A 83 19.26 -19.77 -15.36
N ALA A 84 18.02 -19.34 -15.17
CA ALA A 84 17.09 -19.08 -16.27
C ALA A 84 17.61 -17.97 -17.21
N VAL A 85 18.15 -16.88 -16.65
CA VAL A 85 18.78 -15.79 -17.41
C VAL A 85 19.97 -16.31 -18.23
N ILE A 86 20.90 -17.04 -17.59
CA ILE A 86 22.12 -17.54 -18.26
C ILE A 86 21.78 -18.54 -19.37
N SER A 87 20.78 -19.39 -19.17
CA SER A 87 20.35 -20.38 -20.17
C SER A 87 19.44 -19.82 -21.27
N GLY A 88 19.03 -18.55 -21.18
CA GLY A 88 18.08 -17.94 -22.10
C GLY A 88 16.67 -18.54 -22.04
N ARG A 89 16.30 -19.07 -20.86
CA ARG A 89 14.96 -19.62 -20.62
C ARG A 89 13.91 -18.52 -20.68
N LYS A 90 12.77 -18.81 -21.28
CA LYS A 90 11.67 -17.86 -21.37
C LYS A 90 10.98 -17.69 -20.03
N ILE A 91 11.03 -16.49 -19.47
CA ILE A 91 10.48 -16.14 -18.17
C ILE A 91 9.13 -15.43 -18.36
N ALA A 92 8.14 -15.76 -17.54
CA ALA A 92 6.90 -15.01 -17.45
C ALA A 92 6.73 -14.40 -16.05
N ILE A 93 6.09 -13.26 -15.98
CA ILE A 93 5.78 -12.52 -14.75
C ILE A 93 4.25 -12.40 -14.64
N ILE A 94 3.70 -12.73 -13.48
CA ILE A 94 2.32 -12.39 -13.11
C ILE A 94 2.40 -11.36 -11.98
N GLY A 95 1.81 -10.17 -12.19
CA GLY A 95 1.67 -9.13 -11.16
C GLY A 95 0.23 -8.97 -10.70
N ASP A 96 -0.02 -8.03 -9.78
CA ASP A 96 -1.35 -7.56 -9.43
C ASP A 96 -1.69 -6.25 -10.16
N TYR A 97 -2.98 -5.87 -10.15
CA TYR A 97 -3.54 -4.71 -10.87
C TYR A 97 -3.40 -3.38 -10.12
N ASP A 98 -2.87 -3.36 -8.91
CA ASP A 98 -2.65 -2.14 -8.14
C ASP A 98 -1.22 -1.56 -8.35
N VAL A 99 -0.89 -0.50 -7.59
CA VAL A 99 0.42 0.16 -7.76
C VAL A 99 1.58 -0.73 -7.31
N ASP A 100 1.40 -1.54 -6.25
CA ASP A 100 2.48 -2.41 -5.79
C ASP A 100 2.74 -3.52 -6.80
N GLY A 101 1.69 -4.16 -7.32
CA GLY A 101 1.79 -5.13 -8.41
C GLY A 101 2.38 -4.53 -9.69
N ALA A 102 1.93 -3.33 -10.09
CA ALA A 102 2.45 -2.63 -11.27
C ALA A 102 3.93 -2.26 -11.11
N THR A 103 4.36 -1.76 -9.95
CA THR A 103 5.77 -1.40 -9.69
C THR A 103 6.64 -2.64 -9.50
N SER A 104 6.16 -3.68 -8.81
CA SER A 104 6.83 -4.96 -8.62
C SER A 104 7.14 -5.64 -9.96
N SER A 105 6.12 -5.79 -10.80
CA SER A 105 6.27 -6.36 -12.14
C SER A 105 7.16 -5.51 -13.04
N SER A 106 7.12 -4.18 -12.90
CA SER A 106 7.97 -3.26 -13.67
C SER A 106 9.44 -3.34 -13.25
N VAL A 107 9.74 -3.36 -11.96
CA VAL A 107 11.12 -3.47 -11.46
C VAL A 107 11.74 -4.79 -11.89
N LEU A 108 11.01 -5.91 -11.75
CA LEU A 108 11.49 -7.22 -12.19
C LEU A 108 11.69 -7.27 -13.70
N ARG A 109 10.74 -6.78 -14.49
CA ARG A 109 10.82 -6.71 -15.95
C ARG A 109 12.02 -5.88 -16.40
N LEU A 110 12.18 -4.66 -15.88
CA LEU A 110 13.29 -3.77 -16.25
C LEU A 110 14.65 -4.38 -15.89
N PHE A 111 14.75 -5.07 -14.76
CA PHE A 111 15.96 -5.82 -14.41
C PHE A 111 16.23 -6.94 -15.41
N LEU A 112 15.26 -7.80 -15.72
CA LEU A 112 15.42 -8.90 -16.67
C LEU A 112 15.76 -8.39 -18.07
N GLU A 113 15.12 -7.34 -18.56
CA GLU A 113 15.47 -6.69 -19.83
C GLU A 113 16.92 -6.17 -19.83
N SER A 114 17.40 -5.63 -18.70
CA SER A 114 18.77 -5.11 -18.57
C SER A 114 19.85 -6.18 -18.64
N VAL A 115 19.50 -7.43 -18.36
CA VAL A 115 20.38 -8.59 -18.48
C VAL A 115 20.09 -9.45 -19.73
N GLY A 116 19.36 -8.88 -20.69
CA GLY A 116 19.09 -9.49 -22.00
C GLY A 116 17.96 -10.51 -22.05
N CYS A 117 17.10 -10.55 -21.02
CA CYS A 117 15.93 -11.40 -20.98
C CYS A 117 14.65 -10.58 -21.21
N GLU A 118 13.82 -10.94 -22.18
CA GLU A 118 12.52 -10.30 -22.45
C GLU A 118 11.39 -11.16 -21.84
N PRO A 119 10.89 -10.82 -20.64
CA PRO A 119 9.85 -11.60 -20.00
C PRO A 119 8.47 -11.33 -20.61
N LEU A 120 7.60 -12.34 -20.60
CA LEU A 120 6.17 -12.17 -20.77
C LEU A 120 5.61 -11.55 -19.48
N VAL A 121 4.63 -10.65 -19.58
CA VAL A 121 4.01 -10.03 -18.40
C VAL A 121 2.49 -10.14 -18.53
N HIS A 122 1.86 -10.68 -17.50
CA HIS A 122 0.41 -10.71 -17.34
C HIS A 122 0.02 -9.96 -16.07
N ILE A 123 -0.87 -8.99 -16.22
CA ILE A 123 -1.51 -8.28 -15.13
C ILE A 123 -3.01 -8.59 -15.24
N PRO A 124 -3.62 -9.27 -14.28
CA PRO A 124 -5.00 -9.67 -14.38
C PRO A 124 -5.95 -8.47 -14.40
N GLU A 125 -7.02 -8.54 -15.17
CA GLU A 125 -8.12 -7.60 -15.04
C GLU A 125 -8.92 -7.91 -13.76
N ARG A 126 -9.58 -6.91 -13.20
CA ARG A 126 -10.32 -7.07 -11.93
C ARG A 126 -11.41 -8.15 -12.01
N GLU A 127 -11.99 -8.35 -13.20
CA GLU A 127 -13.02 -9.37 -13.49
C GLU A 127 -12.44 -10.79 -13.49
N GLU A 128 -11.15 -10.96 -13.82
CA GLU A 128 -10.44 -12.24 -13.72
C GLU A 128 -10.24 -12.67 -12.26
N GLY A 129 -10.25 -11.72 -11.33
CA GLY A 129 -9.97 -11.93 -9.92
C GLY A 129 -8.55 -11.54 -9.53
N TYR A 130 -8.22 -11.71 -8.26
CA TYR A 130 -6.92 -11.40 -7.70
C TYR A 130 -5.93 -12.55 -7.91
N GLY A 131 -4.71 -12.21 -8.36
CA GLY A 131 -3.59 -13.12 -8.45
C GLY A 131 -3.55 -13.99 -9.72
N PRO A 132 -2.78 -15.10 -9.69
CA PRO A 132 -2.59 -15.95 -10.85
C PRO A 132 -3.87 -16.72 -11.22
N SER A 133 -4.08 -16.96 -12.54
CA SER A 133 -5.20 -17.72 -13.07
C SER A 133 -4.72 -18.86 -13.98
N THR A 134 -5.55 -19.90 -14.14
CA THR A 134 -5.25 -21.00 -15.09
C THR A 134 -5.12 -20.50 -16.53
N ALA A 135 -5.92 -19.48 -16.89
CA ALA A 135 -5.88 -18.86 -18.21
C ALA A 135 -4.52 -18.20 -18.50
N ALA A 136 -3.93 -17.51 -17.52
CA ALA A 136 -2.61 -16.92 -17.65
C ALA A 136 -1.52 -17.99 -17.88
N PHE A 137 -1.58 -19.12 -17.18
CA PHE A 137 -0.66 -20.24 -17.40
C PHE A 137 -0.84 -20.89 -18.78
N ASP A 138 -2.07 -21.07 -19.26
CA ASP A 138 -2.33 -21.59 -20.59
C ASP A 138 -1.81 -20.64 -21.69
N GLU A 139 -1.96 -19.33 -21.51
CA GLU A 139 -1.40 -18.32 -22.42
C GLU A 139 0.14 -18.38 -22.45
N PHE A 140 0.79 -18.52 -21.30
CA PHE A 140 2.25 -18.64 -21.22
C PHE A 140 2.75 -19.94 -21.86
N ALA A 141 2.06 -21.06 -21.63
CA ALA A 141 2.39 -22.32 -22.30
C ALA A 141 2.31 -22.19 -23.83
N ALA A 142 1.25 -21.56 -24.35
CA ALA A 142 1.09 -21.30 -25.79
C ALA A 142 2.22 -20.43 -26.37
N GLN A 143 2.79 -19.55 -25.56
CA GLN A 143 3.93 -18.72 -25.94
C GLN A 143 5.28 -19.38 -25.64
N GLY A 144 5.31 -20.61 -25.10
CA GLY A 144 6.52 -21.40 -24.83
C GLY A 144 7.28 -20.99 -23.58
N ALA A 145 6.63 -20.36 -22.61
CA ALA A 145 7.19 -20.15 -21.28
C ALA A 145 6.77 -21.29 -20.34
N ASP A 146 7.71 -21.74 -19.52
CA ASP A 146 7.54 -22.79 -18.51
C ASP A 146 8.10 -22.39 -17.13
N PHE A 147 8.58 -21.15 -17.00
CA PHE A 147 9.09 -20.58 -15.77
C PHE A 147 8.38 -19.26 -15.45
N VAL A 148 7.69 -19.22 -14.33
CA VAL A 148 6.83 -18.11 -13.93
C VAL A 148 7.30 -17.52 -12.60
N ILE A 149 7.34 -16.20 -12.52
CA ILE A 149 7.58 -15.47 -11.28
C ILE A 149 6.31 -14.65 -10.99
N THR A 150 5.64 -14.93 -9.87
CA THR A 150 4.54 -14.09 -9.40
C THR A 150 5.07 -13.02 -8.48
N VAL A 151 4.54 -11.81 -8.59
CA VAL A 151 4.90 -10.66 -7.75
C VAL A 151 3.64 -10.04 -7.18
N ASP A 152 3.65 -9.71 -5.89
CA ASP A 152 2.51 -9.12 -5.16
C ASP A 152 1.27 -10.02 -5.14
N CYS A 153 1.45 -11.29 -5.35
CA CYS A 153 0.40 -12.30 -5.28
C CYS A 153 1.00 -13.71 -5.24
N GLY A 154 0.19 -14.67 -4.86
CA GLY A 154 0.52 -16.07 -5.00
C GLY A 154 0.72 -16.84 -3.69
N THR A 155 0.98 -16.21 -2.56
CA THR A 155 1.23 -16.91 -1.28
C THR A 155 0.12 -17.90 -0.90
N THR A 156 -1.12 -17.67 -1.32
CA THR A 156 -2.28 -18.53 -1.02
C THR A 156 -2.95 -19.14 -2.26
N ALA A 157 -2.29 -19.10 -3.43
CA ALA A 157 -2.86 -19.57 -4.69
C ALA A 157 -2.70 -21.09 -4.92
N PHE A 158 -3.05 -21.91 -3.92
CA PHE A 158 -2.80 -23.36 -3.89
C PHE A 158 -3.30 -24.08 -5.14
N ASN A 159 -4.58 -24.01 -5.42
CA ASN A 159 -5.20 -24.76 -6.52
C ASN A 159 -4.65 -24.37 -7.91
N ILE A 160 -4.30 -23.08 -8.07
CA ILE A 160 -3.75 -22.57 -9.33
C ILE A 160 -2.33 -23.11 -9.53
N PHE A 161 -1.55 -23.19 -8.45
CA PHE A 161 -0.20 -23.73 -8.55
C PHE A 161 -0.15 -25.26 -8.65
N ASP A 162 -1.14 -25.98 -8.11
CA ASP A 162 -1.33 -27.40 -8.38
C ASP A 162 -1.56 -27.62 -9.89
N TYR A 163 -2.44 -26.82 -10.52
CA TYR A 163 -2.63 -26.81 -11.97
C TYR A 163 -1.36 -26.45 -12.75
N ALA A 164 -0.65 -25.40 -12.35
CA ALA A 164 0.60 -24.99 -13.01
C ALA A 164 1.64 -26.11 -12.97
N LYS A 165 1.76 -26.82 -11.85
CA LYS A 165 2.66 -27.95 -11.66
C LYS A 165 2.27 -29.13 -12.57
N GLU A 166 0.98 -29.45 -12.71
CA GLU A 166 0.50 -30.48 -13.64
C GLU A 166 0.84 -30.14 -15.10
N LYS A 167 0.89 -28.86 -15.45
CA LYS A 167 1.31 -28.36 -16.77
C LYS A 167 2.83 -28.28 -16.95
N GLY A 168 3.62 -28.58 -15.92
CA GLY A 168 5.08 -28.59 -15.97
C GLY A 168 5.74 -27.24 -15.73
N PHE A 169 5.03 -26.25 -15.20
CA PHE A 169 5.62 -24.97 -14.83
C PHE A 169 6.47 -25.06 -13.56
N GLU A 170 7.59 -24.37 -13.55
CA GLU A 170 8.30 -24.01 -12.34
C GLU A 170 7.89 -22.59 -11.92
N VAL A 171 7.47 -22.42 -10.66
CA VAL A 171 6.97 -21.14 -10.16
C VAL A 171 7.80 -20.65 -8.99
N ILE A 172 8.11 -19.34 -8.99
CA ILE A 172 8.66 -18.59 -7.84
C ILE A 172 7.64 -17.54 -7.45
N VAL A 173 7.36 -17.44 -6.14
CA VAL A 173 6.49 -16.43 -5.55
C VAL A 173 7.34 -15.39 -4.83
N LEU A 174 7.17 -14.10 -5.19
CA LEU A 174 7.75 -12.94 -4.52
C LEU A 174 6.58 -12.09 -4.00
N ASP A 175 6.22 -12.26 -2.74
CA ASP A 175 4.98 -11.73 -2.18
C ASP A 175 5.19 -11.16 -0.78
N HIS A 176 4.20 -10.45 -0.24
CA HIS A 176 4.22 -9.88 1.11
C HIS A 176 2.86 -10.03 1.84
N HIS A 177 1.90 -10.67 1.23
CA HIS A 177 0.59 -10.95 1.83
C HIS A 177 0.71 -11.94 2.99
N GLU A 178 -0.31 -11.93 3.89
CA GLU A 178 -0.33 -12.85 5.02
C GLU A 178 -0.26 -14.31 4.55
N ALA A 179 0.68 -15.06 5.14
CA ALA A 179 0.86 -16.46 4.82
C ALA A 179 0.06 -17.36 5.75
N GLU A 180 -0.47 -18.44 5.21
CA GLU A 180 -1.07 -19.52 5.99
C GLU A 180 0.01 -20.44 6.59
N THR A 181 -0.40 -21.38 7.44
CA THR A 181 0.49 -22.41 8.01
C THR A 181 1.07 -23.33 6.92
N ARG A 182 0.33 -23.50 5.83
CA ARG A 182 0.77 -24.22 4.63
C ARG A 182 1.17 -23.21 3.56
N LEU A 183 2.28 -23.45 2.88
CA LEU A 183 2.68 -22.73 1.68
C LEU A 183 2.33 -23.53 0.43
N PRO A 184 2.15 -22.88 -0.74
CA PRO A 184 1.93 -23.58 -2.00
C PRO A 184 3.15 -24.42 -2.40
N ASP A 185 2.89 -25.55 -3.08
CA ASP A 185 3.94 -26.46 -3.56
C ASP A 185 4.54 -25.94 -4.88
N VAL A 186 5.39 -24.94 -4.75
CA VAL A 186 6.12 -24.29 -5.84
C VAL A 186 7.63 -24.37 -5.63
N TYR A 187 8.42 -23.93 -6.60
CA TYR A 187 9.88 -24.00 -6.50
C TYR A 187 10.39 -23.17 -5.29
N ALA A 188 9.93 -21.94 -5.11
CA ALA A 188 10.30 -21.09 -3.97
C ALA A 188 9.17 -20.11 -3.63
N VAL A 189 9.01 -19.80 -2.33
CA VAL A 189 8.12 -18.75 -1.82
C VAL A 189 8.93 -17.79 -0.98
N VAL A 190 9.22 -16.62 -1.53
CA VAL A 190 9.90 -15.53 -0.81
C VAL A 190 8.83 -14.57 -0.32
N ASN A 191 8.58 -14.61 0.98
CA ASN A 191 7.59 -13.75 1.63
C ASN A 191 8.02 -13.48 3.08
N PRO A 192 8.25 -12.22 3.48
CA PRO A 192 8.72 -11.88 4.82
C PRO A 192 7.69 -12.12 5.93
N LYS A 193 6.44 -12.43 5.58
CA LYS A 193 5.36 -12.76 6.52
C LYS A 193 5.11 -14.27 6.66
N ARG A 194 5.98 -15.10 6.13
CA ARG A 194 5.94 -16.55 6.40
C ARG A 194 6.07 -16.82 7.89
N LEU A 195 5.37 -17.81 8.39
CA LEU A 195 5.40 -18.16 9.82
C LEU A 195 6.75 -18.75 10.28
N ASP A 196 7.56 -19.24 9.33
CA ASP A 196 8.89 -19.80 9.59
C ASP A 196 10.04 -18.81 9.32
N GLU A 197 9.74 -17.53 9.05
CA GLU A 197 10.75 -16.47 8.91
C GLU A 197 11.42 -16.12 10.24
N SER A 198 12.65 -15.60 10.16
CA SER A 198 13.40 -15.13 11.31
C SER A 198 12.88 -13.79 11.82
N ASP A 199 12.86 -13.61 13.15
CA ASP A 199 12.57 -12.32 13.78
C ASP A 199 13.81 -11.43 13.94
N GLU A 200 14.97 -11.83 13.41
CA GLU A 200 16.22 -11.07 13.49
C GLU A 200 16.12 -9.70 12.80
N TYR A 201 15.35 -9.64 11.71
CA TYR A 201 15.12 -8.41 10.94
C TYR A 201 13.63 -8.06 10.92
N PRO A 202 13.04 -7.58 12.03
CA PRO A 202 11.59 -7.43 12.17
C PRO A 202 10.97 -6.44 11.17
N TYR A 203 11.76 -5.49 10.62
CA TYR A 203 11.27 -4.53 9.63
C TYR A 203 11.05 -5.14 8.23
N LEU A 204 11.58 -6.32 7.94
CA LEU A 204 11.32 -7.00 6.66
C LEU A 204 9.85 -7.37 6.50
N LYS A 205 9.15 -7.70 7.60
CA LYS A 205 7.70 -8.00 7.61
C LYS A 205 6.82 -6.84 7.12
N TYR A 206 7.37 -5.62 7.12
CA TYR A 206 6.66 -4.43 6.67
C TYR A 206 6.90 -4.11 5.19
N MET A 207 7.74 -4.86 4.47
CA MET A 207 7.97 -4.56 3.05
C MET A 207 6.70 -4.74 2.23
N ALA A 208 6.49 -3.82 1.27
CA ALA A 208 5.60 -4.02 0.14
C ALA A 208 6.22 -5.04 -0.83
N ALA A 209 5.45 -5.61 -1.74
CA ALA A 209 5.96 -6.60 -2.69
C ALA A 209 7.09 -6.04 -3.56
N VAL A 210 7.02 -4.77 -3.97
CA VAL A 210 8.11 -4.13 -4.72
C VAL A 210 9.42 -4.09 -3.93
N GLY A 211 9.36 -3.97 -2.60
CA GLY A 211 10.52 -4.08 -1.72
C GLY A 211 11.11 -5.49 -1.73
N VAL A 212 10.27 -6.52 -1.66
CA VAL A 212 10.68 -7.93 -1.77
C VAL A 212 11.31 -8.20 -3.13
N VAL A 213 10.70 -7.72 -4.21
CA VAL A 213 11.24 -7.82 -5.58
C VAL A 213 12.60 -7.11 -5.69
N PHE A 214 12.74 -5.93 -5.10
CA PHE A 214 14.03 -5.22 -5.11
C PHE A 214 15.13 -6.02 -4.40
N VAL A 215 14.84 -6.60 -3.24
CA VAL A 215 15.78 -7.48 -2.53
C VAL A 215 16.10 -8.73 -3.37
N ALA A 216 15.10 -9.29 -4.07
CA ALA A 216 15.31 -10.43 -4.95
C ALA A 216 16.23 -10.09 -6.14
N ILE A 217 16.05 -8.94 -6.80
CA ILE A 217 16.97 -8.55 -7.90
C ILE A 217 18.38 -8.24 -7.40
N VAL A 218 18.55 -7.77 -6.15
CA VAL A 218 19.89 -7.66 -5.52
C VAL A 218 20.54 -9.04 -5.39
N ALA A 219 19.79 -10.04 -4.92
CA ALA A 219 20.27 -11.41 -4.81
C ALA A 219 20.61 -12.04 -6.17
N VAL A 220 19.72 -11.88 -7.16
CA VAL A 220 19.94 -12.37 -8.54
C VAL A 220 21.16 -11.70 -9.18
N ASN A 221 21.30 -10.39 -9.02
CA ASN A 221 22.46 -9.65 -9.54
C ASN A 221 23.78 -10.16 -8.94
N ARG A 222 23.79 -10.50 -7.63
CA ARG A 222 24.94 -11.13 -6.98
C ARG A 222 25.25 -12.50 -7.58
N GLU A 223 24.24 -13.36 -7.73
CA GLU A 223 24.38 -14.68 -8.36
C GLU A 223 24.95 -14.59 -9.78
N LEU A 224 24.44 -13.68 -10.59
CA LEU A 224 24.94 -13.45 -11.96
C LEU A 224 26.41 -13.01 -11.96
N ARG A 225 26.80 -12.13 -11.01
CA ARG A 225 28.20 -11.68 -10.84
C ARG A 225 29.11 -12.85 -10.43
N GLU A 226 28.72 -13.66 -9.45
CA GLU A 226 29.49 -14.80 -8.95
C GLU A 226 29.66 -15.88 -10.02
N ARG A 227 28.67 -16.06 -10.90
CA ARG A 227 28.73 -16.98 -12.05
C ARG A 227 29.48 -16.40 -13.26
N GLY A 228 30.03 -15.20 -13.16
CA GLY A 228 30.82 -14.56 -14.21
C GLY A 228 30.03 -13.98 -15.37
N PHE A 229 28.71 -13.87 -15.27
CA PHE A 229 27.83 -13.36 -16.33
C PHE A 229 28.25 -11.97 -16.82
N TYR A 230 28.64 -11.09 -15.90
CA TYR A 230 29.05 -9.73 -16.20
C TYR A 230 30.48 -9.58 -16.78
N GLN A 231 31.17 -10.69 -17.02
CA GLN A 231 32.42 -10.64 -17.81
C GLN A 231 32.13 -10.36 -19.29
N THR A 232 30.93 -10.68 -19.77
CA THR A 232 30.51 -10.52 -21.17
C THR A 232 29.27 -9.61 -21.33
N HIS A 233 28.62 -9.22 -20.23
CA HIS A 233 27.42 -8.39 -20.22
C HIS A 233 27.63 -7.20 -19.27
N PRO A 234 27.01 -6.02 -19.54
CA PRO A 234 27.08 -4.89 -18.62
C PRO A 234 26.29 -5.19 -17.35
N GLU A 235 26.85 -4.83 -16.20
CA GLU A 235 26.14 -4.94 -14.93
C GLU A 235 25.21 -3.71 -14.73
N PRO A 236 23.89 -3.90 -14.48
CA PRO A 236 22.98 -2.79 -14.29
C PRO A 236 23.14 -2.12 -12.91
N SER A 237 22.90 -0.82 -12.86
CA SER A 237 22.80 -0.09 -11.59
C SER A 237 21.41 -0.25 -11.00
N LEU A 238 21.25 -1.09 -9.98
CA LEU A 238 19.93 -1.40 -9.40
C LEU A 238 19.25 -0.19 -8.76
N ILE A 239 20.03 0.76 -8.24
CA ILE A 239 19.50 1.96 -7.58
C ILE A 239 18.67 2.85 -8.50
N GLN A 240 18.81 2.70 -9.82
CA GLN A 240 18.03 3.49 -10.78
C GLN A 240 16.52 3.24 -10.71
N TRP A 241 16.09 2.08 -10.19
CA TRP A 241 14.67 1.70 -10.06
C TRP A 241 14.09 1.97 -8.68
N LEU A 242 14.83 2.63 -7.78
CA LEU A 242 14.34 2.99 -6.45
C LEU A 242 13.17 3.98 -6.50
N ASP A 243 13.01 4.74 -7.57
CA ASP A 243 11.84 5.58 -7.79
C ASP A 243 10.54 4.75 -7.86
N LEU A 244 10.57 3.62 -8.56
CA LEU A 244 9.44 2.68 -8.63
C LEU A 244 9.24 1.96 -7.29
N VAL A 245 10.33 1.57 -6.62
CA VAL A 245 10.26 0.95 -5.28
C VAL A 245 9.62 1.91 -4.27
N ALA A 246 9.99 3.20 -4.30
CA ALA A 246 9.36 4.19 -3.45
C ALA A 246 7.86 4.37 -3.74
N LEU A 247 7.50 4.36 -5.02
CA LEU A 247 6.10 4.52 -5.45
C LEU A 247 5.23 3.37 -4.92
N GLY A 248 5.60 2.10 -5.16
CA GLY A 248 4.86 0.95 -4.65
C GLY A 248 4.81 0.93 -3.12
N THR A 249 5.96 1.11 -2.46
CA THR A 249 6.05 1.14 -0.98
C THR A 249 5.09 2.15 -0.34
N VAL A 250 4.99 3.37 -0.89
CA VAL A 250 4.08 4.40 -0.36
C VAL A 250 2.63 4.07 -0.68
N CYS A 251 2.35 3.57 -1.88
CA CYS A 251 0.97 3.31 -2.32
C CYS A 251 0.34 2.09 -1.65
N ASP A 252 1.14 1.10 -1.26
CA ASP A 252 0.70 -0.06 -0.48
C ASP A 252 0.47 0.27 1.00
N VAL A 253 0.74 1.52 1.41
CA VAL A 253 0.48 2.06 2.76
C VAL A 253 1.21 1.28 3.87
N VAL A 254 2.33 0.65 3.55
CA VAL A 254 3.17 -0.04 4.53
C VAL A 254 3.95 0.94 5.42
N PRO A 255 4.31 0.55 6.66
CA PRO A 255 5.05 1.44 7.56
C PRO A 255 6.37 1.93 6.98
N LEU A 256 6.57 3.26 6.97
CA LEU A 256 7.79 3.92 6.49
C LEU A 256 8.88 3.89 7.58
N LEU A 257 9.24 2.68 8.00
CA LEU A 257 10.25 2.38 9.00
C LEU A 257 11.37 1.52 8.41
N GLY A 258 12.54 1.52 9.03
CA GLY A 258 13.66 0.67 8.64
C GLY A 258 13.96 0.74 7.13
N LEU A 259 13.94 -0.41 6.46
CA LEU A 259 14.27 -0.53 5.03
C LEU A 259 13.27 0.19 4.12
N ASN A 260 11.96 0.15 4.43
CA ASN A 260 10.94 0.89 3.66
C ASN A 260 11.23 2.39 3.64
N ARG A 261 11.63 2.95 4.80
CA ARG A 261 12.01 4.35 4.90
C ARG A 261 13.21 4.67 4.03
N ALA A 262 14.20 3.76 3.98
CA ALA A 262 15.37 3.92 3.12
C ALA A 262 14.98 3.88 1.64
N PHE A 263 14.14 2.92 1.24
CA PHE A 263 13.62 2.84 -0.12
C PHE A 263 12.92 4.12 -0.55
N VAL A 264 12.00 4.63 0.27
CA VAL A 264 11.25 5.85 -0.06
C VAL A 264 12.18 7.07 -0.11
N ARG A 265 13.03 7.26 0.91
CA ARG A 265 13.92 8.45 0.95
C ARG A 265 14.93 8.46 -0.19
N GLN A 266 15.53 7.32 -0.55
CA GLN A 266 16.44 7.23 -1.68
C GLN A 266 15.69 7.27 -3.01
N GLY A 267 14.54 6.59 -3.10
CA GLY A 267 13.73 6.58 -4.31
C GLY A 267 13.19 7.96 -4.70
N LEU A 268 12.78 8.78 -3.73
CA LEU A 268 12.40 10.18 -3.98
C LEU A 268 13.55 11.00 -4.58
N LYS A 269 14.80 10.76 -4.16
CA LYS A 269 15.99 11.41 -4.75
C LYS A 269 16.23 10.96 -6.21
N ILE A 270 15.98 9.68 -6.51
CA ILE A 270 16.06 9.15 -7.88
C ILE A 270 14.93 9.69 -8.73
N MET A 271 13.69 9.70 -8.21
CA MET A 271 12.51 10.23 -8.88
C MET A 271 12.68 11.71 -9.27
N ALA A 272 13.27 12.51 -8.40
CA ALA A 272 13.59 13.93 -8.68
C ALA A 272 14.53 14.11 -9.88
N GLN A 273 15.32 13.10 -10.26
CA GLN A 273 16.15 13.10 -11.46
C GLN A 273 15.36 12.86 -12.75
N ARG A 274 14.10 12.42 -12.64
CA ARG A 274 13.13 12.26 -13.76
C ARG A 274 13.64 11.36 -14.90
N ARG A 275 14.39 10.31 -14.56
CA ARG A 275 15.00 9.39 -15.55
C ARG A 275 14.03 8.38 -16.13
N ASN A 276 13.09 7.85 -15.31
CA ASN A 276 12.04 6.97 -15.81
C ASN A 276 11.10 7.78 -16.69
N VAL A 277 11.00 7.39 -17.96
CA VAL A 277 10.27 8.12 -19.00
C VAL A 277 8.77 8.17 -18.70
N GLY A 278 8.19 7.02 -18.33
CA GLY A 278 6.77 6.92 -18.02
C GLY A 278 6.39 7.69 -16.76
N LEU A 279 7.20 7.55 -15.71
CA LEU A 279 6.97 8.27 -14.46
C LEU A 279 7.12 9.79 -14.63
N ARG A 280 8.09 10.24 -15.44
CA ARG A 280 8.24 11.65 -15.82
C ARG A 280 7.00 12.18 -16.53
N ALA A 281 6.49 11.45 -17.51
CA ALA A 281 5.27 11.83 -18.24
C ALA A 281 4.06 11.93 -17.28
N LEU A 282 3.92 11.01 -16.33
CA LEU A 282 2.85 11.03 -15.34
C LEU A 282 2.96 12.20 -14.37
N ILE A 283 4.19 12.53 -13.91
CA ILE A 283 4.49 13.69 -13.05
C ILE A 283 4.12 14.99 -13.76
N ASP A 284 4.49 15.14 -15.05
CA ASP A 284 4.15 16.31 -15.86
C ASP A 284 2.65 16.45 -16.06
N LYS A 285 1.97 15.34 -16.38
CA LYS A 285 0.51 15.33 -16.56
C LYS A 285 -0.23 15.62 -15.25
N ALA A 286 0.33 15.23 -14.12
CA ALA A 286 -0.19 15.55 -12.79
C ALA A 286 0.11 16.99 -12.34
N ALA A 287 0.84 17.78 -13.14
CA ALA A 287 1.25 19.16 -12.86
C ALA A 287 2.05 19.31 -11.54
N ILE A 288 2.90 18.33 -11.22
CA ILE A 288 3.82 18.40 -10.08
C ILE A 288 5.05 19.18 -10.54
N ASN A 289 5.16 20.43 -10.08
CA ASN A 289 6.24 21.37 -10.47
C ASN A 289 7.40 21.41 -9.49
N GLU A 290 7.29 20.71 -8.36
CA GLU A 290 8.29 20.60 -7.32
C GLU A 290 8.88 19.17 -7.26
N ALA A 291 9.88 18.97 -6.41
CA ALA A 291 10.40 17.63 -6.16
C ALA A 291 9.30 16.74 -5.57
N PRO A 292 9.03 15.55 -6.13
CA PRO A 292 8.00 14.67 -5.60
C PRO A 292 8.32 14.26 -4.15
N GLY A 293 7.31 14.31 -3.28
CA GLY A 293 7.34 13.79 -1.91
C GLY A 293 6.39 12.60 -1.75
N ALA A 294 6.38 11.98 -0.57
CA ALA A 294 5.51 10.82 -0.28
C ALA A 294 4.01 11.14 -0.52
N PHE A 295 3.55 12.36 -0.22
CA PHE A 295 2.20 12.80 -0.55
C PHE A 295 1.89 12.66 -2.05
N HIS A 296 2.81 13.11 -2.91
CA HIS A 296 2.61 13.00 -4.36
C HIS A 296 2.51 11.54 -4.82
N LEU A 297 3.29 10.64 -4.22
CA LEU A 297 3.23 9.22 -4.54
C LEU A 297 1.86 8.63 -4.16
N GLY A 298 1.45 8.79 -2.89
CA GLY A 298 0.24 8.16 -2.36
C GLY A 298 -1.07 8.80 -2.84
N PHE A 299 -1.11 10.13 -3.07
CA PHE A 299 -2.35 10.86 -3.33
C PHE A 299 -2.45 11.46 -4.75
N VAL A 300 -1.36 11.51 -5.51
CA VAL A 300 -1.36 12.07 -6.86
C VAL A 300 -1.02 11.03 -7.92
N LEU A 301 0.14 10.37 -7.84
CA LEU A 301 0.60 9.42 -8.84
C LEU A 301 -0.09 8.05 -8.69
N GLY A 302 -0.09 7.49 -7.47
CA GLY A 302 -0.69 6.19 -7.18
C GLY A 302 -2.16 6.08 -7.60
N PRO A 303 -3.05 7.03 -7.26
CA PRO A 303 -4.43 7.00 -7.69
C PRO A 303 -4.64 6.98 -9.21
N ARG A 304 -3.72 7.54 -10.01
CA ARG A 304 -3.76 7.49 -11.47
C ARG A 304 -3.45 6.10 -12.00
N ILE A 305 -2.45 5.44 -11.44
CA ILE A 305 -2.11 4.05 -11.79
C ILE A 305 -3.22 3.11 -11.32
N ASN A 306 -3.67 3.24 -10.08
CA ASN A 306 -4.77 2.43 -9.53
C ASN A 306 -6.10 2.57 -10.29
N ALA A 307 -6.32 3.71 -10.96
CA ALA A 307 -7.53 3.92 -11.75
C ALA A 307 -7.64 2.95 -12.93
N CYS A 308 -6.52 2.51 -13.49
CA CYS A 308 -6.50 1.55 -14.60
C CYS A 308 -7.15 0.22 -14.19
N GLY A 309 -6.78 -0.37 -13.07
CA GLY A 309 -7.36 -1.60 -12.55
C GLY A 309 -8.77 -1.42 -11.94
N ARG A 310 -9.35 -0.20 -11.97
CA ARG A 310 -10.70 0.06 -11.45
C ARG A 310 -11.73 0.32 -12.53
N VAL A 311 -11.37 1.12 -13.55
CA VAL A 311 -12.30 1.62 -14.59
C VAL A 311 -11.69 1.52 -16.00
N GLY A 312 -10.54 0.85 -16.15
CA GLY A 312 -9.80 0.76 -17.41
C GLY A 312 -9.07 -0.56 -17.55
N GLU A 313 -7.94 -0.54 -18.24
CA GLU A 313 -7.07 -1.67 -18.56
C GLU A 313 -5.94 -1.77 -17.53
N ALA A 314 -5.90 -2.84 -16.73
CA ALA A 314 -4.99 -3.01 -15.59
C ALA A 314 -3.50 -2.97 -16.00
N ALA A 315 -3.14 -3.54 -17.13
CA ALA A 315 -1.76 -3.61 -17.61
C ALA A 315 -1.14 -2.25 -17.97
N LEU A 316 -1.94 -1.17 -18.11
CA LEU A 316 -1.42 0.15 -18.50
C LEU A 316 -0.44 0.75 -17.48
N GLY A 317 -0.63 0.47 -16.19
CA GLY A 317 0.30 0.90 -15.16
C GLY A 317 1.71 0.36 -15.41
N ASN A 318 1.85 -0.96 -15.54
CA ASN A 318 3.13 -1.60 -15.86
C ASN A 318 3.70 -1.11 -17.20
N ARG A 319 2.86 -1.02 -18.25
CA ARG A 319 3.29 -0.54 -19.58
C ARG A 319 3.88 0.87 -19.51
N LEU A 320 3.24 1.80 -18.78
CA LEU A 320 3.76 3.15 -18.60
C LEU A 320 5.11 3.15 -17.89
N LEU A 321 5.23 2.40 -16.79
CA LEU A 321 6.44 2.40 -15.96
C LEU A 321 7.66 1.77 -16.66
N CYS A 322 7.44 0.92 -17.66
CA CYS A 322 8.49 0.24 -18.44
C CYS A 322 8.81 0.91 -19.79
N ILE A 323 8.03 1.90 -20.21
CA ILE A 323 8.18 2.49 -21.54
C ILE A 323 9.45 3.33 -21.66
N LYS A 324 10.09 3.31 -22.86
CA LYS A 324 11.33 4.04 -23.15
C LYS A 324 11.12 5.19 -24.14
N ASP A 325 9.94 5.24 -24.80
CA ASP A 325 9.59 6.25 -25.79
C ASP A 325 8.76 7.39 -25.18
N ASP A 326 9.22 8.62 -25.30
CA ASP A 326 8.59 9.81 -24.70
C ASP A 326 7.18 10.09 -25.25
N PHE A 327 6.97 9.88 -26.56
CA PHE A 327 5.69 10.14 -27.18
C PHE A 327 4.64 9.14 -26.71
N GLN A 328 4.98 7.86 -26.69
CA GLN A 328 4.08 6.82 -26.19
C GLN A 328 3.82 6.98 -24.69
N ALA A 329 4.83 7.38 -23.91
CA ALA A 329 4.66 7.66 -22.49
C ALA A 329 3.65 8.79 -22.24
N SER A 330 3.69 9.86 -23.05
CA SER A 330 2.72 10.94 -22.95
C SER A 330 1.29 10.46 -23.22
N ILE A 331 1.08 9.63 -24.24
CA ILE A 331 -0.23 9.06 -24.58
C ILE A 331 -0.75 8.19 -23.43
N LEU A 332 0.10 7.31 -22.86
CA LEU A 332 -0.30 6.46 -21.74
C LEU A 332 -0.60 7.28 -20.49
N ALA A 333 0.21 8.30 -20.18
CA ALA A 333 -0.03 9.18 -19.04
C ALA A 333 -1.34 9.97 -19.18
N ASP A 334 -1.71 10.39 -20.40
CA ASP A 334 -3.02 11.01 -20.69
C ASP A 334 -4.15 10.04 -20.36
N LYS A 335 -4.06 8.81 -20.85
CA LYS A 335 -5.06 7.76 -20.61
C LYS A 335 -5.25 7.45 -19.12
N LEU A 336 -4.14 7.35 -18.36
CA LEU A 336 -4.19 7.16 -16.92
C LEU A 336 -4.87 8.35 -16.20
N ASN A 337 -4.58 9.55 -16.64
CA ASN A 337 -5.21 10.75 -16.08
C ASN A 337 -6.72 10.81 -16.40
N GLU A 338 -7.14 10.39 -17.59
CA GLU A 338 -8.56 10.26 -17.97
C GLU A 338 -9.28 9.22 -17.10
N PHE A 339 -8.72 8.02 -16.92
CA PHE A 339 -9.30 7.01 -16.04
C PHE A 339 -9.41 7.48 -14.59
N ASN A 340 -8.41 8.21 -14.11
CA ASN A 340 -8.50 8.80 -12.77
C ASN A 340 -9.57 9.88 -12.65
N ALA A 341 -9.82 10.66 -13.72
CA ALA A 341 -10.93 11.62 -13.76
C ALA A 341 -12.29 10.91 -13.75
N GLN A 342 -12.47 9.90 -14.61
CA GLN A 342 -13.68 9.06 -14.66
C GLN A 342 -13.94 8.38 -13.31
N ARG A 343 -12.91 7.76 -12.71
CA ARG A 343 -13.01 7.14 -11.40
C ARG A 343 -13.49 8.15 -10.34
N LYS A 344 -12.96 9.40 -10.34
CA LYS A 344 -13.39 10.43 -9.38
C LYS A 344 -14.84 10.86 -9.59
N GLU A 345 -15.31 10.92 -10.84
CA GLU A 345 -16.70 11.25 -11.17
C GLU A 345 -17.64 10.16 -10.67
N ILE A 346 -17.36 8.89 -11.02
CA ILE A 346 -18.14 7.74 -10.57
C ILE A 346 -18.16 7.67 -9.03
N GLU A 347 -16.99 7.81 -8.39
CA GLU A 347 -16.84 7.82 -6.94
C GLU A 347 -17.66 8.94 -6.29
N GLY A 348 -17.63 10.15 -6.87
CA GLY A 348 -18.40 11.30 -6.39
C GLY A 348 -19.91 11.04 -6.43
N TYR A 349 -20.40 10.49 -7.53
CA TYR A 349 -21.81 10.12 -7.71
C TYR A 349 -22.24 9.06 -6.67
N VAL A 350 -21.48 7.97 -6.54
CA VAL A 350 -21.81 6.89 -5.58
C VAL A 350 -21.77 7.39 -4.14
N LEU A 351 -20.78 8.23 -3.79
CA LEU A 351 -20.67 8.80 -2.46
C LEU A 351 -21.85 9.72 -2.13
N GLU A 352 -22.28 10.58 -3.06
CA GLU A 352 -23.45 11.45 -2.89
C GLU A 352 -24.71 10.64 -2.63
N LYS A 353 -24.96 9.61 -3.44
CA LYS A 353 -26.12 8.70 -3.28
C LYS A 353 -26.07 7.93 -1.95
N ALA A 354 -24.89 7.45 -1.57
CA ALA A 354 -24.70 6.75 -0.30
C ALA A 354 -24.99 7.67 0.91
N ILE A 355 -24.58 8.93 0.85
CA ILE A 355 -24.87 9.93 1.89
C ILE A 355 -26.36 10.24 1.97
N GLU A 356 -27.04 10.49 0.81
CA GLU A 356 -28.48 10.70 0.75
C GLU A 356 -29.27 9.54 1.42
N MET A 357 -28.86 8.30 1.16
CA MET A 357 -29.50 7.12 1.76
C MET A 357 -29.29 7.07 3.28
N LEU A 358 -28.08 7.35 3.78
CA LEU A 358 -27.77 7.32 5.21
C LEU A 358 -28.46 8.45 5.99
N GLU A 359 -28.53 9.65 5.43
CA GLU A 359 -29.17 10.80 6.06
C GLU A 359 -30.71 10.76 5.95
N GLY A 360 -31.24 10.06 4.97
CA GLY A 360 -32.69 9.86 4.77
C GLY A 360 -33.33 8.75 5.60
N THR A 361 -32.52 7.91 6.27
CA THR A 361 -32.99 6.74 7.01
C THR A 361 -32.45 6.74 8.44
N PRO A 362 -33.30 6.60 9.48
CA PRO A 362 -32.81 6.43 10.85
C PRO A 362 -31.87 5.22 10.97
N GLN A 363 -30.71 5.43 11.55
CA GLN A 363 -29.73 4.36 11.74
C GLN A 363 -30.05 3.58 13.03
N GLU A 364 -30.46 2.32 12.87
CA GLU A 364 -30.75 1.43 14.00
C GLU A 364 -29.48 0.88 14.66
N TYR A 365 -28.41 0.69 13.84
CA TYR A 365 -27.15 0.10 14.25
C TYR A 365 -26.00 1.11 14.08
N PRO A 366 -24.91 0.97 14.84
CA PRO A 366 -23.73 1.85 14.72
C PRO A 366 -22.87 1.47 13.49
N ILE A 367 -23.46 1.46 12.31
CA ILE A 367 -22.82 1.15 11.03
C ILE A 367 -23.32 2.08 9.92
N ALA A 368 -22.49 2.36 8.96
CA ALA A 368 -22.89 2.99 7.70
C ALA A 368 -23.11 1.88 6.67
N PHE A 369 -24.37 1.53 6.39
CA PHE A 369 -24.75 0.40 5.56
C PHE A 369 -25.62 0.86 4.39
N VAL A 370 -25.11 0.68 3.17
CA VAL A 370 -25.79 1.10 1.93
C VAL A 370 -25.60 0.10 0.81
N ALA A 371 -26.66 -0.08 0.02
CA ALA A 371 -26.64 -0.85 -1.21
C ALA A 371 -27.28 -0.03 -2.34
N GLY A 372 -26.67 0.00 -3.50
CA GLY A 372 -27.21 0.71 -4.66
C GLY A 372 -27.09 -0.12 -5.92
N ASN A 373 -28.08 0.02 -6.80
CA ASN A 373 -28.12 -0.66 -8.10
C ASN A 373 -27.05 -0.07 -9.03
N ASP A 374 -26.35 -0.95 -9.73
CA ASP A 374 -25.37 -0.61 -10.76
C ASP A 374 -24.24 0.31 -10.27
N TRP A 375 -23.91 0.30 -8.98
CA TRP A 375 -22.75 1.00 -8.48
C TRP A 375 -21.48 0.31 -8.93
N HIS A 376 -20.57 1.04 -9.51
CA HIS A 376 -19.35 0.49 -10.07
C HIS A 376 -18.49 -0.18 -8.98
N GLN A 377 -18.25 -1.49 -9.09
CA GLN A 377 -17.52 -2.29 -8.09
C GLN A 377 -16.11 -1.76 -7.79
N GLY A 378 -15.44 -1.14 -8.78
CA GLY A 378 -14.11 -0.55 -8.62
C GLY A 378 -14.05 0.62 -7.64
N VAL A 379 -15.18 1.26 -7.27
CA VAL A 379 -15.21 2.44 -6.39
C VAL A 379 -15.86 2.21 -5.03
N ILE A 380 -16.67 1.13 -4.84
CA ILE A 380 -17.40 0.92 -3.57
C ILE A 380 -16.47 0.85 -2.36
N GLY A 381 -15.27 0.28 -2.48
CA GLY A 381 -14.28 0.23 -1.41
C GLY A 381 -13.70 1.59 -1.04
N ILE A 382 -13.60 2.53 -2.00
CA ILE A 382 -13.17 3.91 -1.75
C ILE A 382 -14.30 4.66 -1.03
N VAL A 383 -15.53 4.47 -1.50
CA VAL A 383 -16.72 5.09 -0.89
C VAL A 383 -16.90 4.60 0.56
N ALA A 384 -16.72 3.28 0.81
CA ALA A 384 -16.74 2.74 2.18
C ALA A 384 -15.70 3.42 3.08
N GLY A 385 -14.48 3.65 2.57
CA GLY A 385 -13.44 4.41 3.28
C GLY A 385 -13.90 5.84 3.63
N LYS A 386 -14.48 6.56 2.68
CA LYS A 386 -14.97 7.94 2.90
C LYS A 386 -16.16 8.02 3.85
N LEU A 387 -17.08 7.07 3.78
CA LEU A 387 -18.20 6.98 4.73
C LEU A 387 -17.70 6.67 6.14
N LYS A 388 -16.76 5.73 6.28
CA LYS A 388 -16.10 5.43 7.55
C LYS A 388 -15.44 6.68 8.15
N GLU A 389 -14.73 7.47 7.37
CA GLU A 389 -14.11 8.72 7.83
C GLU A 389 -15.13 9.79 8.20
N ARG A 390 -16.20 9.95 7.39
CA ARG A 390 -17.23 10.96 7.64
C ARG A 390 -18.04 10.68 8.91
N TYR A 391 -18.45 9.42 9.11
CA TYR A 391 -19.36 9.04 10.20
C TYR A 391 -18.63 8.43 11.41
N ASN A 392 -17.35 8.11 11.27
CA ASN A 392 -16.56 7.35 12.26
C ASN A 392 -17.24 6.04 12.70
N LEU A 393 -17.83 5.34 11.75
CA LEU A 393 -18.53 4.07 11.90
C LEU A 393 -17.97 3.04 10.91
N PRO A 394 -18.03 1.73 11.20
CA PRO A 394 -17.79 0.71 10.19
C PRO A 394 -18.75 0.92 9.01
N ALA A 395 -18.21 0.95 7.79
CA ALA A 395 -18.98 1.22 6.59
C ALA A 395 -19.01 0.00 5.66
N PHE A 396 -20.22 -0.34 5.20
CA PHE A 396 -20.51 -1.41 4.25
C PHE A 396 -21.18 -0.81 3.03
N VAL A 397 -20.55 -0.92 1.87
CA VAL A 397 -21.05 -0.38 0.61
C VAL A 397 -21.16 -1.51 -0.41
N MET A 398 -22.33 -1.65 -1.00
CA MET A 398 -22.65 -2.76 -1.89
C MET A 398 -23.14 -2.27 -3.25
N SER A 399 -22.73 -2.98 -4.29
CA SER A 399 -23.28 -2.90 -5.65
C SER A 399 -24.22 -4.08 -5.88
N VAL A 400 -25.42 -3.81 -6.31
CA VAL A 400 -26.41 -4.81 -6.70
C VAL A 400 -26.40 -4.90 -8.22
N GLU A 401 -25.97 -6.02 -8.77
CA GLU A 401 -25.94 -6.30 -10.21
C GLU A 401 -26.69 -7.61 -10.45
N SER A 402 -27.88 -7.52 -11.03
CA SER A 402 -28.81 -8.66 -11.18
C SER A 402 -29.10 -9.30 -9.82
N ASP A 403 -28.85 -10.61 -9.67
CA ASP A 403 -29.10 -11.36 -8.42
C ASP A 403 -27.88 -11.45 -7.47
N GLU A 404 -26.69 -10.97 -7.92
CA GLU A 404 -25.45 -11.01 -7.13
C GLU A 404 -25.14 -9.62 -6.55
N VAL A 405 -24.84 -9.58 -5.27
CA VAL A 405 -24.41 -8.38 -4.57
C VAL A 405 -22.93 -8.50 -4.22
N LYS A 406 -22.14 -7.54 -4.66
CA LYS A 406 -20.72 -7.41 -4.26
C LYS A 406 -20.56 -6.24 -3.32
N GLY A 407 -19.91 -6.48 -2.17
CA GLY A 407 -19.74 -5.50 -1.13
C GLY A 407 -18.27 -5.28 -0.74
N SER A 408 -18.01 -4.08 -0.26
CA SER A 408 -16.74 -3.72 0.36
C SER A 408 -17.00 -3.04 1.70
N ALA A 409 -16.23 -3.43 2.72
CA ALA A 409 -16.33 -2.86 4.05
C ALA A 409 -15.02 -2.22 4.49
N ARG A 410 -15.14 -1.17 5.33
CA ARG A 410 -14.03 -0.50 6.01
C ARG A 410 -14.36 -0.32 7.48
N SER A 411 -13.39 -0.61 8.36
CA SER A 411 -13.59 -0.61 9.81
C SER A 411 -13.04 0.62 10.50
N VAL A 412 -13.45 0.76 11.75
CA VAL A 412 -12.89 1.67 12.75
C VAL A 412 -12.16 0.87 13.84
N PRO A 413 -11.23 1.45 14.61
CA PRO A 413 -10.59 0.75 15.72
C PRO A 413 -11.62 0.14 16.68
N GLY A 414 -11.40 -1.11 17.07
CA GLY A 414 -12.29 -1.86 17.95
C GLY A 414 -13.28 -2.80 17.26
N VAL A 415 -13.34 -2.80 15.92
CA VAL A 415 -14.17 -3.73 15.14
C VAL A 415 -13.32 -4.52 14.15
N ASP A 416 -13.32 -5.85 14.26
CA ASP A 416 -12.62 -6.76 13.36
C ASP A 416 -13.53 -7.24 12.24
N LEU A 417 -13.31 -6.69 11.03
CA LEU A 417 -14.08 -7.10 9.83
C LEU A 417 -13.69 -8.49 9.33
N GLY A 418 -12.44 -8.91 9.47
CA GLY A 418 -12.02 -10.24 9.04
C GLY A 418 -12.81 -11.32 9.78
N ALA A 419 -12.84 -11.24 11.12
CA ALA A 419 -13.61 -12.16 11.96
C ALA A 419 -15.12 -12.06 11.69
N LEU A 420 -15.66 -10.84 11.48
CA LEU A 420 -17.07 -10.62 11.16
C LEU A 420 -17.47 -11.32 9.86
N ILE A 421 -16.68 -11.15 8.79
CA ILE A 421 -16.99 -11.72 7.47
C ILE A 421 -16.87 -13.25 7.48
N ILE A 422 -15.90 -13.81 8.21
CA ILE A 422 -15.79 -15.26 8.42
C ILE A 422 -17.05 -15.78 9.10
N ALA A 423 -17.50 -15.15 10.20
CA ALA A 423 -18.70 -15.55 10.93
C ALA A 423 -19.98 -15.42 10.08
N ALA A 424 -20.10 -14.39 9.24
CA ALA A 424 -21.20 -14.22 8.30
C ALA A 424 -21.24 -15.34 7.25
N LYS A 425 -20.08 -15.77 6.75
CA LYS A 425 -19.94 -16.87 5.80
C LYS A 425 -20.31 -18.21 6.45
N GLU A 426 -19.85 -18.48 7.67
CA GLU A 426 -20.18 -19.69 8.41
C GLU A 426 -21.68 -19.81 8.69
N LYS A 427 -22.38 -18.70 8.92
CA LYS A 427 -23.83 -18.65 9.07
C LYS A 427 -24.62 -18.73 7.76
N GLY A 428 -23.94 -18.69 6.60
CA GLY A 428 -24.59 -18.71 5.29
C GLY A 428 -25.33 -17.42 4.94
N VAL A 429 -25.00 -16.30 5.58
CA VAL A 429 -25.58 -14.98 5.29
C VAL A 429 -24.90 -14.36 4.07
N ILE A 430 -23.64 -14.72 3.82
CA ILE A 430 -22.88 -14.34 2.62
C ILE A 430 -22.37 -15.59 1.89
N THR A 431 -22.23 -15.50 0.57
CA THR A 431 -21.77 -16.62 -0.28
C THR A 431 -20.26 -16.71 -0.34
N LYS A 432 -19.57 -15.56 -0.44
CA LYS A 432 -18.11 -15.43 -0.47
C LYS A 432 -17.70 -14.25 0.37
N GLY A 433 -16.51 -14.30 0.92
CA GLY A 433 -15.95 -13.16 1.64
C GLY A 433 -14.62 -13.48 2.25
N GLY A 434 -13.85 -12.41 2.47
CA GLY A 434 -12.56 -12.43 3.13
C GLY A 434 -12.08 -11.01 3.42
N GLY A 435 -11.05 -10.90 4.21
CA GLY A 435 -10.49 -9.60 4.58
C GLY A 435 -9.61 -9.68 5.82
N HIS A 436 -9.25 -8.51 6.28
CA HIS A 436 -8.44 -8.27 7.47
C HIS A 436 -9.22 -7.39 8.46
N THR A 437 -8.64 -7.12 9.61
CA THR A 437 -9.29 -6.34 10.67
C THR A 437 -9.93 -5.04 10.18
N MET A 438 -9.29 -4.29 9.26
CA MET A 438 -9.71 -2.95 8.85
C MET A 438 -10.44 -2.88 7.51
N ALA A 439 -10.41 -3.95 6.70
CA ALA A 439 -11.02 -3.96 5.37
C ALA A 439 -11.44 -5.37 4.98
N ALA A 440 -12.60 -5.48 4.31
CA ALA A 440 -13.08 -6.75 3.81
C ALA A 440 -13.86 -6.58 2.50
N GLY A 441 -13.87 -7.66 1.69
CA GLY A 441 -14.73 -7.83 0.54
C GLY A 441 -15.65 -9.01 0.74
N PHE A 442 -16.86 -8.96 0.18
CA PHE A 442 -17.84 -10.03 0.31
C PHE A 442 -18.84 -10.05 -0.84
N SER A 443 -19.51 -11.19 -1.03
CA SER A 443 -20.64 -11.35 -1.96
C SER A 443 -21.80 -12.04 -1.24
N LEU A 444 -23.02 -11.66 -1.60
CA LEU A 444 -24.25 -12.26 -1.09
C LEU A 444 -25.36 -12.22 -2.15
N GLU A 445 -26.46 -12.92 -1.91
CA GLU A 445 -27.67 -12.83 -2.72
C GLU A 445 -28.48 -11.58 -2.34
N GLU A 446 -29.22 -11.00 -3.28
CA GLU A 446 -29.93 -9.73 -3.05
C GLU A 446 -30.95 -9.84 -1.90
N ASP A 447 -31.69 -10.96 -1.81
CA ASP A 447 -32.66 -11.22 -0.76
C ASP A 447 -32.06 -11.36 0.65
N LYS A 448 -30.73 -11.49 0.75
CA LYS A 448 -29.96 -11.59 2.00
C LYS A 448 -29.45 -10.24 2.53
N ILE A 449 -29.65 -9.13 1.81
CA ILE A 449 -29.12 -7.82 2.21
C ILE A 449 -29.59 -7.41 3.60
N GLU A 450 -30.88 -7.59 3.91
CA GLU A 450 -31.43 -7.18 5.21
C GLU A 450 -31.02 -8.12 6.35
N GLU A 451 -30.92 -9.43 6.09
CA GLU A 451 -30.37 -10.40 7.04
C GLU A 451 -28.91 -10.09 7.35
N PHE A 452 -28.12 -9.73 6.33
CA PHE A 452 -26.72 -9.31 6.50
C PHE A 452 -26.62 -8.00 7.29
N ARG A 453 -27.49 -7.00 7.01
CA ARG A 453 -27.54 -5.75 7.76
C ARG A 453 -27.77 -5.98 9.24
N GLN A 454 -28.76 -6.80 9.58
CA GLN A 454 -29.04 -7.16 10.97
C GLN A 454 -27.85 -7.87 11.61
N PHE A 455 -27.29 -8.86 10.93
CA PHE A 455 -26.14 -9.63 11.43
C PHE A 455 -24.94 -8.75 11.75
N VAL A 456 -24.51 -7.91 10.78
CA VAL A 456 -23.35 -7.02 10.99
C VAL A 456 -23.64 -5.94 12.03
N GLY A 457 -24.88 -5.44 12.07
CA GLY A 457 -25.31 -4.45 13.04
C GLY A 457 -25.25 -4.96 14.49
N GLU A 458 -25.76 -6.17 14.74
CA GLU A 458 -25.68 -6.84 16.04
C GLU A 458 -24.25 -7.17 16.43
N TYR A 459 -23.45 -7.65 15.48
CA TYR A 459 -22.05 -8.00 15.70
C TYR A 459 -21.21 -6.76 16.10
N VAL A 460 -21.34 -5.66 15.36
CA VAL A 460 -20.66 -4.40 15.65
C VAL A 460 -21.12 -3.82 17.00
N ARG A 461 -22.43 -3.83 17.26
CA ARG A 461 -22.98 -3.37 18.55
C ARG A 461 -22.44 -4.17 19.74
N ALA A 462 -22.24 -5.47 19.58
CA ALA A 462 -21.63 -6.30 20.62
C ALA A 462 -20.18 -5.95 20.92
N GLN A 463 -19.44 -5.46 19.92
CA GLN A 463 -18.02 -5.09 20.09
C GLN A 463 -17.81 -3.68 20.65
N ILE A 464 -18.57 -2.70 20.17
CA ILE A 464 -18.36 -1.27 20.52
C ILE A 464 -19.47 -0.65 21.38
N GLY A 465 -20.53 -1.43 21.68
CA GLY A 465 -21.71 -0.92 22.42
C GLY A 465 -22.66 -0.08 21.55
N HIS A 466 -23.46 0.74 22.23
CA HIS A 466 -24.46 1.59 21.56
C HIS A 466 -23.93 3.00 21.25
N GLU A 467 -22.79 3.38 21.82
CA GLU A 467 -22.23 4.71 21.65
C GLU A 467 -21.30 4.75 20.45
N ALA A 468 -21.42 5.81 19.65
CA ALA A 468 -20.46 6.08 18.58
C ALA A 468 -19.06 6.25 19.17
N ILE A 469 -18.07 5.63 18.55
CA ILE A 469 -16.66 5.78 18.92
C ILE A 469 -16.29 7.25 18.75
N THR A 470 -15.90 7.91 19.84
CA THR A 470 -15.41 9.29 19.75
C THR A 470 -14.06 9.29 19.05
N PRO A 471 -13.91 9.92 17.88
CA PRO A 471 -12.63 9.96 17.20
C PRO A 471 -11.58 10.71 18.03
N VAL A 472 -10.35 10.22 18.00
CA VAL A 472 -9.22 10.79 18.76
C VAL A 472 -8.29 11.51 17.80
N ILE A 473 -7.93 12.75 18.14
CA ILE A 473 -6.80 13.45 17.52
C ILE A 473 -5.62 13.30 18.46
N GLU A 474 -4.66 12.50 18.05
CA GLU A 474 -3.38 12.38 18.74
C GLU A 474 -2.47 13.55 18.32
N VAL A 475 -1.88 14.24 19.29
CA VAL A 475 -0.98 15.37 19.08
C VAL A 475 0.40 15.03 19.64
N ASP A 476 1.43 15.40 18.87
CA ASP A 476 2.82 15.05 19.15
C ASP A 476 3.49 16.02 20.14
N GLY A 477 2.89 17.18 20.41
CA GLY A 477 3.43 18.12 21.36
C GLY A 477 2.71 19.47 21.39
N VAL A 478 3.18 20.31 22.29
CA VAL A 478 2.69 21.68 22.49
C VAL A 478 3.77 22.67 22.08
N LEU A 479 3.37 23.69 21.35
CA LEU A 479 4.26 24.73 20.86
C LEU A 479 3.75 26.11 21.25
N ASP A 480 4.62 26.96 21.76
CA ASP A 480 4.34 28.38 21.87
C ASP A 480 4.53 29.07 20.51
N LEU A 481 3.71 30.10 20.24
CA LEU A 481 3.75 30.80 18.95
C LEU A 481 5.15 31.36 18.61
N ALA A 482 5.93 31.76 19.61
CA ALA A 482 7.30 32.23 19.43
C ALA A 482 8.28 31.12 18.99
N GLY A 483 7.97 29.85 19.29
CA GLY A 483 8.77 28.70 18.88
C GLY A 483 8.41 28.16 17.48
N ALA A 484 7.35 28.67 16.86
CA ALA A 484 6.94 28.30 15.50
C ALA A 484 7.79 29.10 14.47
N ASP A 485 9.06 28.77 14.36
CA ASP A 485 10.02 29.43 13.48
C ASP A 485 10.55 28.48 12.39
N GLN A 486 11.30 29.05 11.44
CA GLN A 486 11.89 28.28 10.32
C GLN A 486 12.87 27.21 10.82
N SER A 487 13.61 27.49 11.90
CA SER A 487 14.58 26.55 12.44
C SER A 487 13.92 25.25 12.94
N LEU A 488 12.73 25.38 13.58
CA LEU A 488 11.93 24.22 13.96
C LEU A 488 11.42 23.46 12.73
N MET A 489 10.91 24.19 11.71
CA MET A 489 10.44 23.56 10.47
C MET A 489 11.53 22.76 9.78
N ASP A 490 12.73 23.32 9.65
CA ASP A 490 13.90 22.62 9.07
C ASP A 490 14.25 21.33 9.85
N LYS A 491 13.99 21.31 11.17
CA LYS A 491 14.22 20.13 12.00
C LYS A 491 13.10 19.10 11.88
N LEU A 492 11.85 19.53 11.71
CA LEU A 492 10.72 18.63 11.43
C LEU A 492 10.85 17.98 10.05
N GLU A 493 11.35 18.69 9.04
CA GLU A 493 11.64 18.15 7.71
C GLU A 493 12.64 16.97 7.74
N LEU A 494 13.53 16.91 8.75
CA LEU A 494 14.40 15.74 8.93
C LEU A 494 13.63 14.44 9.21
N LEU A 495 12.40 14.56 9.73
CA LEU A 495 11.53 13.42 10.03
C LEU A 495 10.81 12.86 8.79
N GLU A 496 10.86 13.55 7.65
CA GLU A 496 10.32 13.04 6.38
C GLU A 496 11.10 11.80 5.88
N PRO A 497 10.45 10.94 5.06
CA PRO A 497 9.09 11.02 4.52
C PRO A 497 8.02 10.64 5.54
N TYR A 498 6.92 11.39 5.53
CA TYR A 498 5.74 11.07 6.33
C TYR A 498 4.84 10.08 5.59
N GLY A 499 4.13 9.24 6.34
CA GLY A 499 3.23 8.21 5.83
C GLY A 499 2.83 7.21 6.92
N ALA A 500 2.46 6.00 6.54
CA ALA A 500 2.12 4.95 7.51
C ALA A 500 3.30 4.69 8.48
N GLY A 501 3.03 4.54 9.77
CA GLY A 501 4.05 4.35 10.81
C GLY A 501 4.94 5.55 11.11
N ASN A 502 4.82 6.65 10.35
CA ASN A 502 5.53 7.92 10.55
C ASN A 502 4.63 9.08 10.12
N SER A 503 3.56 9.33 10.87
CA SER A 503 2.59 10.40 10.56
C SER A 503 3.22 11.80 10.62
N GLU A 504 2.68 12.74 9.84
CA GLU A 504 3.07 14.15 9.96
C GLU A 504 2.77 14.67 11.38
N PRO A 505 3.73 15.34 12.05
CA PRO A 505 3.55 15.83 13.41
C PRO A 505 2.40 16.83 13.54
N LYS A 506 1.56 16.63 14.54
CA LYS A 506 0.49 17.55 14.90
C LYS A 506 0.84 18.27 16.19
N LEU A 507 0.95 19.59 16.11
CA LEU A 507 1.34 20.42 17.23
C LEU A 507 0.17 21.31 17.69
N VAL A 508 0.02 21.47 19.00
CA VAL A 508 -0.99 22.36 19.60
C VAL A 508 -0.35 23.70 19.94
N LEU A 509 -0.91 24.76 19.38
CA LEU A 509 -0.60 26.12 19.80
C LEU A 509 -1.56 26.52 20.92
N GLN A 510 -1.00 26.83 22.09
CA GLN A 510 -1.79 27.27 23.24
C GLN A 510 -1.93 28.81 23.30
N ARG A 511 -3.02 29.27 23.91
CA ARG A 511 -3.29 30.69 24.20
C ARG A 511 -3.24 31.62 22.99
N VAL A 512 -3.64 31.09 21.83
CA VAL A 512 -3.69 31.87 20.59
C VAL A 512 -5.07 32.46 20.38
N ARG A 513 -5.11 33.66 19.77
CA ARG A 513 -6.34 34.33 19.34
C ARG A 513 -6.40 34.31 17.83
N VAL A 514 -7.46 33.73 17.27
CA VAL A 514 -7.71 33.81 15.83
C VAL A 514 -8.12 35.24 15.50
N SER A 515 -7.27 35.99 14.81
CA SER A 515 -7.54 37.34 14.38
C SER A 515 -8.28 37.42 13.05
N LYS A 516 -8.08 36.43 12.17
CA LYS A 516 -8.72 36.37 10.86
C LYS A 516 -8.82 34.92 10.40
N ALA A 517 -9.98 34.53 9.88
CA ALA A 517 -10.19 33.26 9.19
C ALA A 517 -10.59 33.52 7.73
N ARG A 518 -10.06 32.73 6.79
CA ARG A 518 -10.43 32.75 5.39
C ARG A 518 -10.58 31.32 4.89
N ILE A 519 -11.59 31.08 4.10
CA ILE A 519 -11.75 29.83 3.38
C ILE A 519 -11.07 29.97 2.02
N PHE A 520 -10.20 29.06 1.69
CA PHE A 520 -9.54 28.94 0.38
C PHE A 520 -10.08 27.68 -0.32
N GLY A 521 -10.53 27.87 -1.58
CA GLY A 521 -11.13 26.80 -2.38
C GLY A 521 -12.66 26.82 -2.37
N SER A 522 -13.24 26.01 -3.25
CA SER A 522 -14.70 25.93 -3.45
C SER A 522 -15.41 24.90 -2.56
N LYS A 523 -14.65 24.14 -1.75
CA LYS A 523 -15.19 23.16 -0.78
C LYS A 523 -14.52 23.38 0.57
N PRO A 524 -15.30 23.36 1.68
CA PRO A 524 -14.76 23.44 3.04
C PRO A 524 -13.95 22.19 3.38
#